data_6d3939755f30ae54e058bc77d3018386
#
_entry.id   6d3939755f30ae54e058bc77d3018386
#
_cell.length_a   1.000
_cell.length_b   1.000
_cell.length_c   1.000
_cell.angle_alpha   90.00
_cell.angle_beta   90.00
_cell.angle_gamma   90.00
#
_symmetry.space_group_name_H-M   'P 1'
#
loop_
_entity.id
_entity.type
_entity.pdbx_description
1 polymer ?
#
loop_
_entity_poly.entity_id
_entity_poly.type
_entity_poly.pdbx_seq_one_letter_code
_entity_poly.pdbx_strand_id
1 'polypeptide(L)'
;MDKGFKYNLPRCSCWYWILLIKDRQGFKTGDMKHAICCYNFLRKWLQSHKKFISNPLYITGDSYSGMIVPIITQAISDGSDIEAKRVLNLKGYLLGNPFTYAKFDGNSKIIYYNRMALISDELYESAKSKCKQEYIDVEISNRMCVKDLQTISECTAHINTMRILEPYCPSELPNVRKYLLGTHEDSLHLSDGYPQFGCRNYYCYLCKVWATDISVQKALHIRKGTIKEWVRCNKSMDYDYDVASVVSYHLCLNTRGYRALIYSGDHDLAVTYGGTESWIKSLNLSIVDDWRPWIVDGQVAGYSREYGNNFTFATVKGAGHTTPEYKPKESFSMFKRWISQQPL
;
A
#
# COMPACT_ATOMS: atom_id res chain seq x y z
N MET A 1 -19.15 -1.68 36.77
CA MET A 1 -17.84 -2.14 37.28
C MET A 1 -16.92 -2.36 36.10
N ASP A 2 -16.16 -1.34 35.83
CA ASP A 2 -15.34 -1.20 34.60
C ASP A 2 -13.97 -1.79 34.86
N LYS A 3 -13.78 -3.06 34.48
CA LYS A 3 -12.43 -3.65 34.47
C LYS A 3 -11.74 -3.17 33.20
N GLY A 4 -10.95 -2.09 33.34
CA GLY A 4 -10.16 -1.53 32.27
C GLY A 4 -9.29 -2.59 31.58
N PHE A 5 -9.66 -2.95 30.37
CA PHE A 5 -8.86 -3.73 29.47
C PHE A 5 -7.61 -2.90 29.10
N LYS A 6 -6.49 -3.20 29.74
CA LYS A 6 -5.18 -2.72 29.28
C LYS A 6 -4.82 -3.54 28.03
N TYR A 7 -5.21 -3.03 26.87
CA TYR A 7 -4.67 -3.55 25.62
C TYR A 7 -3.19 -3.22 25.55
N ASN A 8 -2.33 -4.22 25.78
CA ASN A 8 -0.95 -4.16 25.34
C ASN A 8 -0.98 -4.38 23.82
N LEU A 9 -1.35 -3.36 23.07
CA LEU A 9 -1.21 -3.37 21.62
C LEU A 9 0.28 -3.54 21.31
N PRO A 10 0.65 -4.43 20.37
CA PRO A 10 2.01 -4.55 19.93
C PRO A 10 2.49 -3.19 19.41
N ARG A 11 3.76 -2.88 19.63
CA ARG A 11 4.40 -1.65 19.14
C ARG A 11 4.55 -1.76 17.62
N CYS A 12 3.45 -1.63 16.90
CA CYS A 12 3.38 -1.71 15.44
C CYS A 12 3.52 -0.33 14.84
N SER A 13 4.21 -0.19 13.74
CA SER A 13 4.50 1.09 13.09
C SER A 13 3.25 1.90 12.73
N CYS A 14 2.16 1.24 12.37
CA CYS A 14 0.89 1.90 12.02
C CYS A 14 0.20 2.64 13.19
N TRP A 15 0.58 2.37 14.45
CA TRP A 15 -0.04 2.93 15.65
C TRP A 15 0.84 3.93 16.39
N TYR A 16 2.05 4.24 15.89
CA TYR A 16 2.99 5.15 16.54
C TYR A 16 2.42 6.54 16.85
N TRP A 17 1.43 6.95 16.11
CA TRP A 17 0.79 8.27 16.25
C TRP A 17 -0.12 8.40 17.45
N ILE A 18 -0.56 7.27 18.03
CA ILE A 18 -1.52 7.21 19.13
C ILE A 18 -0.89 6.55 20.36
N LEU A 19 0.29 5.90 20.22
CA LEU A 19 0.96 5.18 21.30
C LEU A 19 1.99 6.04 22.01
N LEU A 20 1.93 6.02 23.35
CA LEU A 20 2.97 6.60 24.20
C LEU A 20 4.18 5.67 24.21
N ILE A 21 5.30 6.10 23.69
CA ILE A 21 6.58 5.42 23.77
C ILE A 21 7.37 6.04 24.92
N LYS A 22 7.81 5.21 25.86
CA LYS A 22 8.48 5.66 27.09
C LYS A 22 9.95 6.03 26.90
N ASP A 23 10.59 5.53 25.85
CA ASP A 23 12.02 5.74 25.58
C ASP A 23 12.31 5.85 24.08
N ARG A 24 13.50 6.38 23.73
CA ARG A 24 13.93 6.52 22.32
C ARG A 24 14.06 5.18 21.59
N GLN A 25 14.43 4.10 22.28
CA GLN A 25 14.57 2.78 21.65
C GLN A 25 13.22 2.22 21.18
N GLY A 26 12.12 2.62 21.82
CA GLY A 26 10.77 2.29 21.39
C GLY A 26 10.37 2.88 20.04
N PHE A 27 11.02 3.96 19.57
CA PHE A 27 10.75 4.57 18.26
C PHE A 27 11.42 3.84 17.10
N LYS A 28 12.49 3.08 17.36
CA LYS A 28 13.15 2.31 16.31
C LYS A 28 12.31 1.09 15.93
N THR A 29 11.93 0.99 14.67
CA THR A 29 11.16 -0.14 14.12
C THR A 29 11.71 -0.52 12.74
N GLY A 30 11.16 -1.55 12.10
CA GLY A 30 11.54 -2.03 10.77
C GLY A 30 10.57 -3.09 10.30
N ASP A 31 10.77 -3.62 9.10
CA ASP A 31 9.86 -4.57 8.46
C ASP A 31 9.69 -5.84 9.30
N MET A 32 10.77 -6.47 9.71
CA MET A 32 10.73 -7.69 10.52
C MET A 32 10.11 -7.44 11.89
N LYS A 33 10.49 -6.35 12.56
CA LYS A 33 9.94 -6.01 13.88
C LYS A 33 8.45 -5.71 13.79
N HIS A 34 8.01 -5.00 12.74
CA HIS A 34 6.60 -4.75 12.46
C HIS A 34 5.84 -6.06 12.27
N ALA A 35 6.32 -6.94 11.41
CA ALA A 35 5.66 -8.22 11.14
C ALA A 35 5.55 -9.09 12.40
N ILE A 36 6.60 -9.20 13.19
CA ILE A 36 6.60 -9.94 14.46
C ILE A 36 5.61 -9.34 15.48
N CYS A 37 5.53 -8.01 15.55
CA CYS A 37 4.57 -7.33 16.42
C CYS A 37 3.12 -7.63 16.01
N CYS A 38 2.82 -7.61 14.70
CA CYS A 38 1.50 -7.95 14.17
C CYS A 38 1.14 -9.41 14.45
N TYR A 39 2.07 -10.34 14.23
CA TYR A 39 1.89 -11.76 14.55
C TYR A 39 1.56 -11.98 16.04
N ASN A 40 2.34 -11.37 16.94
CA ASN A 40 2.12 -11.48 18.38
C ASN A 40 0.78 -10.85 18.82
N PHE A 41 0.37 -9.75 18.16
CA PHE A 41 -0.94 -9.14 18.39
C PHE A 41 -2.07 -10.11 18.00
N LEU A 42 -2.02 -10.68 16.79
CA LEU A 42 -3.03 -11.63 16.32
C LEU A 42 -3.16 -12.84 17.26
N ARG A 43 -2.05 -13.42 17.71
CA ARG A 43 -2.05 -14.50 18.68
C ARG A 43 -2.78 -14.13 19.98
N LYS A 44 -2.37 -13.02 20.60
CA LYS A 44 -2.97 -12.54 21.85
C LYS A 44 -4.43 -12.21 21.69
N TRP A 45 -4.80 -11.57 20.57
CA TRP A 45 -6.17 -11.20 20.32
C TRP A 45 -7.07 -12.42 20.17
N LEU A 46 -6.66 -13.41 19.38
CA LEU A 46 -7.42 -14.64 19.20
C LEU A 46 -7.50 -15.49 20.47
N GLN A 47 -6.44 -15.55 21.28
CA GLN A 47 -6.48 -16.19 22.58
C GLN A 47 -7.52 -15.55 23.53
N SER A 48 -7.67 -14.22 23.46
CA SER A 48 -8.67 -13.48 24.22
C SER A 48 -10.08 -13.56 23.63
N HIS A 49 -10.19 -13.87 22.33
CA HIS A 49 -11.43 -13.89 21.56
C HIS A 49 -11.69 -15.27 20.94
N LYS A 50 -11.75 -16.28 21.78
CA LYS A 50 -11.82 -17.71 21.39
C LYS A 50 -12.90 -18.04 20.36
N LYS A 51 -14.01 -17.28 20.33
CA LYS A 51 -15.10 -17.47 19.36
C LYS A 51 -14.68 -17.27 17.89
N PHE A 52 -13.55 -16.62 17.63
CA PHE A 52 -13.03 -16.40 16.27
C PHE A 52 -11.95 -17.38 15.84
N ILE A 53 -11.47 -18.24 16.72
CA ILE A 53 -10.33 -19.15 16.46
C ILE A 53 -10.61 -20.10 15.29
N SER A 54 -11.83 -20.61 15.17
CA SER A 54 -12.23 -21.53 14.11
C SER A 54 -12.46 -20.85 12.75
N ASN A 55 -12.58 -19.51 12.73
CA ASN A 55 -12.85 -18.78 11.50
C ASN A 55 -11.65 -18.83 10.56
N PRO A 56 -11.89 -18.92 9.24
CA PRO A 56 -10.82 -18.75 8.26
C PRO A 56 -10.12 -17.40 8.43
N LEU A 57 -8.78 -17.43 8.55
CA LEU A 57 -7.95 -16.24 8.69
C LEU A 57 -7.30 -15.90 7.37
N TYR A 58 -7.41 -14.64 6.97
CA TYR A 58 -6.68 -14.06 5.85
C TYR A 58 -5.94 -12.80 6.31
N ILE A 59 -4.71 -12.63 5.86
CA ILE A 59 -3.93 -11.42 6.13
C ILE A 59 -4.05 -10.51 4.90
N THR A 60 -4.34 -9.24 5.13
CA THR A 60 -4.58 -8.32 4.00
C THR A 60 -3.89 -7.00 4.22
N GLY A 61 -3.54 -6.34 3.12
CA GLY A 61 -2.94 -5.01 3.12
C GLY A 61 -2.87 -4.41 1.72
N ASP A 62 -2.42 -3.17 1.64
CA ASP A 62 -2.18 -2.45 0.40
C ASP A 62 -0.85 -1.70 0.45
N SER A 63 -0.35 -1.31 -0.73
CA SER A 63 0.85 -0.47 -0.84
C SER A 63 2.08 -1.11 -0.17
N TYR A 64 2.74 -0.40 0.76
CA TYR A 64 3.90 -0.91 1.50
C TYR A 64 3.61 -2.15 2.35
N SER A 65 2.34 -2.43 2.66
CA SER A 65 1.96 -3.71 3.29
C SER A 65 2.29 -4.92 2.41
N GLY A 66 2.58 -4.72 1.12
CA GLY A 66 3.15 -5.72 0.24
C GLY A 66 4.44 -6.33 0.78
N MET A 67 5.26 -5.55 1.52
CA MET A 67 6.43 -6.05 2.25
C MET A 67 6.05 -6.81 3.52
N ILE A 68 5.06 -6.36 4.25
CA ILE A 68 4.78 -6.81 5.62
C ILE A 68 3.86 -8.04 5.67
N VAL A 69 2.81 -8.07 4.83
CA VAL A 69 1.81 -9.14 4.82
C VAL A 69 2.39 -10.53 4.52
N PRO A 70 3.27 -10.69 3.50
CA PRO A 70 3.89 -12.00 3.26
C PRO A 70 4.74 -12.50 4.44
N ILE A 71 5.46 -11.60 5.11
CA ILE A 71 6.28 -11.94 6.28
C ILE A 71 5.38 -12.38 7.45
N ILE A 72 4.30 -11.65 7.75
CA ILE A 72 3.32 -12.05 8.78
C ILE A 72 2.72 -13.41 8.44
N THR A 73 2.30 -13.59 7.18
CA THR A 73 1.67 -14.82 6.71
C THR A 73 2.60 -16.01 6.85
N GLN A 74 3.89 -15.84 6.50
CA GLN A 74 4.90 -16.87 6.68
C GLN A 74 5.19 -17.13 8.16
N ALA A 75 5.30 -16.10 8.99
CA ALA A 75 5.50 -16.27 10.43
C ALA A 75 4.37 -17.07 11.09
N ILE A 76 3.13 -16.87 10.65
CA ILE A 76 1.97 -17.67 11.07
C ILE A 76 2.10 -19.12 10.56
N SER A 77 2.49 -19.29 9.30
CA SER A 77 2.67 -20.61 8.67
C SER A 77 3.79 -21.41 9.30
N ASP A 78 4.90 -20.76 9.65
CA ASP A 78 6.07 -21.42 10.27
C ASP A 78 5.77 -21.85 11.70
N GLY A 79 4.99 -21.07 12.43
CA GLY A 79 4.52 -21.32 13.78
C GLY A 79 5.60 -21.92 14.68
N SER A 80 6.37 -21.11 15.38
CA SER A 80 7.38 -21.57 16.34
C SER A 80 6.77 -22.31 17.54
N ASP A 81 5.46 -22.26 17.69
CA ASP A 81 4.70 -22.81 18.81
C ASP A 81 3.65 -23.78 18.25
N ILE A 82 3.75 -25.05 18.61
CA ILE A 82 2.82 -26.10 18.16
C ILE A 82 1.37 -25.75 18.54
N GLU A 83 1.17 -25.05 19.65
CA GLU A 83 -0.13 -24.50 20.02
C GLU A 83 -0.60 -23.38 19.05
N ALA A 84 0.30 -22.53 18.57
CA ALA A 84 -0.04 -21.44 17.65
C ALA A 84 -0.47 -21.96 16.27
N LYS A 85 0.14 -23.02 15.76
CA LYS A 85 -0.30 -23.69 14.51
C LYS A 85 -1.72 -24.24 14.59
N ARG A 86 -2.14 -24.67 15.77
CA ARG A 86 -3.51 -25.16 15.99
C ARG A 86 -4.53 -24.03 16.18
N VAL A 87 -4.06 -22.83 16.55
CA VAL A 87 -4.92 -21.71 16.92
C VAL A 87 -5.27 -20.81 15.72
N LEU A 88 -4.38 -20.70 14.73
CA LEU A 88 -4.56 -19.77 13.60
C LEU A 88 -4.99 -20.51 12.34
N ASN A 89 -6.28 -20.46 12.01
CA ASN A 89 -6.84 -21.10 10.81
C ASN A 89 -6.52 -20.31 9.53
N LEU A 90 -5.20 -20.12 9.27
CA LEU A 90 -4.70 -19.37 8.12
C LEU A 90 -5.10 -20.05 6.79
N LYS A 91 -5.68 -19.29 5.88
CA LYS A 91 -6.12 -19.74 4.56
C LYS A 91 -5.39 -19.05 3.42
N GLY A 92 -4.88 -17.85 3.63
CA GLY A 92 -4.20 -17.10 2.60
C GLY A 92 -4.06 -15.62 2.91
N TYR A 93 -3.79 -14.84 1.88
CA TYR A 93 -3.59 -13.40 1.99
C TYR A 93 -4.07 -12.65 0.75
N LEU A 94 -4.31 -11.33 0.92
CA LEU A 94 -4.73 -10.44 -0.14
C LEU A 94 -3.86 -9.19 -0.13
N LEU A 95 -3.44 -8.72 -1.30
CA LEU A 95 -2.62 -7.52 -1.44
C LEU A 95 -3.10 -6.64 -2.58
N GLY A 96 -3.36 -5.38 -2.26
CA GLY A 96 -3.67 -4.34 -3.24
C GLY A 96 -2.46 -3.48 -3.57
N ASN A 97 -2.16 -3.31 -4.85
CA ASN A 97 -1.06 -2.47 -5.35
C ASN A 97 0.23 -2.64 -4.50
N PRO A 98 0.71 -3.89 -4.30
CA PRO A 98 1.74 -4.19 -3.32
C PRO A 98 3.12 -3.75 -3.79
N PHE A 99 3.81 -2.95 -2.99
CA PHE A 99 5.24 -2.79 -3.11
C PHE A 99 5.93 -4.07 -2.63
N THR A 100 6.78 -4.68 -3.46
CA THR A 100 7.32 -6.03 -3.24
C THR A 100 8.84 -6.07 -3.38
N TYR A 101 9.37 -5.38 -4.36
CA TYR A 101 10.79 -5.28 -4.64
C TYR A 101 11.09 -4.03 -5.46
N ALA A 102 11.96 -3.17 -4.95
CA ALA A 102 12.26 -1.87 -5.55
C ALA A 102 12.61 -1.93 -7.04
N LYS A 103 13.36 -2.98 -7.46
CA LYS A 103 13.76 -3.12 -8.88
C LYS A 103 12.58 -3.41 -9.81
N PHE A 104 11.66 -4.29 -9.43
CA PHE A 104 10.46 -4.54 -10.24
C PHE A 104 9.55 -3.32 -10.24
N ASP A 105 9.26 -2.78 -9.06
CA ASP A 105 8.32 -1.68 -8.91
C ASP A 105 8.82 -0.39 -9.57
N GLY A 106 10.09 -0.08 -9.42
CA GLY A 106 10.67 1.12 -9.99
C GLY A 106 10.92 1.03 -11.50
N ASN A 107 11.54 -0.05 -11.97
CA ASN A 107 11.85 -0.22 -13.40
C ASN A 107 10.58 -0.30 -14.26
N SER A 108 9.47 -0.80 -13.71
CA SER A 108 8.19 -0.88 -14.42
C SER A 108 7.57 0.48 -14.74
N LYS A 109 7.94 1.54 -14.02
CA LYS A 109 7.37 2.88 -14.22
C LYS A 109 7.66 3.45 -15.60
N ILE A 110 8.86 3.22 -16.11
CA ILE A 110 9.25 3.72 -17.45
C ILE A 110 8.39 3.06 -18.54
N ILE A 111 8.16 1.76 -18.43
CA ILE A 111 7.26 1.01 -19.32
C ILE A 111 5.83 1.51 -19.18
N TYR A 112 5.40 1.77 -17.96
CA TYR A 112 4.06 2.27 -17.67
C TYR A 112 3.83 3.66 -18.26
N TYR A 113 4.80 4.58 -18.15
CA TYR A 113 4.72 5.92 -18.75
C TYR A 113 4.48 5.86 -20.26
N ASN A 114 5.19 4.99 -20.94
CA ASN A 114 5.01 4.81 -22.38
C ASN A 114 3.65 4.20 -22.71
N ARG A 115 3.22 3.14 -22.01
CA ARG A 115 1.92 2.50 -22.22
C ARG A 115 0.72 3.40 -21.96
N MET A 116 0.89 4.39 -21.09
CA MET A 116 -0.15 5.35 -20.74
C MET A 116 -0.03 6.67 -21.54
N ALA A 117 0.83 6.68 -22.57
CA ALA A 117 1.11 7.86 -23.43
C ALA A 117 1.57 9.11 -22.63
N LEU A 118 2.28 8.91 -21.52
CA LEU A 118 2.86 10.00 -20.72
C LEU A 118 4.24 10.41 -21.20
N ILE A 119 4.90 9.57 -21.99
CA ILE A 119 6.14 9.84 -22.71
C ILE A 119 6.03 9.30 -24.13
N SER A 120 6.80 9.87 -25.08
CA SER A 120 6.81 9.40 -26.45
C SER A 120 7.58 8.05 -26.60
N ASP A 121 7.30 7.35 -27.71
CA ASP A 121 8.00 6.10 -28.05
C ASP A 121 9.50 6.33 -28.24
N GLU A 122 9.90 7.46 -28.84
CA GLU A 122 11.31 7.79 -29.07
C GLU A 122 12.07 7.96 -27.74
N LEU A 123 11.47 8.65 -26.75
CA LEU A 123 12.06 8.84 -25.44
C LEU A 123 12.14 7.51 -24.69
N TYR A 124 11.08 6.69 -24.78
CA TYR A 124 11.05 5.36 -24.18
C TYR A 124 12.14 4.45 -24.76
N GLU A 125 12.25 4.32 -26.09
CA GLU A 125 13.25 3.45 -26.73
C GLU A 125 14.68 3.98 -26.49
N SER A 126 14.86 5.31 -26.44
CA SER A 126 16.12 5.93 -26.04
C SER A 126 16.55 5.51 -24.63
N ALA A 127 15.67 5.70 -23.65
CA ALA A 127 15.92 5.32 -22.25
C ALA A 127 16.17 3.81 -22.13
N LYS A 128 15.34 2.98 -22.76
CA LYS A 128 15.46 1.52 -22.76
C LYS A 128 16.81 1.04 -23.26
N SER A 129 17.30 1.62 -24.36
CA SER A 129 18.60 1.30 -24.93
C SER A 129 19.75 1.79 -24.05
N LYS A 130 19.74 3.07 -23.65
CA LYS A 130 20.85 3.70 -22.94
C LYS A 130 20.97 3.26 -21.49
N CYS A 131 19.83 3.02 -20.83
CA CYS A 131 19.78 2.52 -19.44
C CYS A 131 19.83 1.00 -19.35
N LYS A 132 19.81 0.27 -20.48
CA LYS A 132 19.80 -1.21 -20.51
C LYS A 132 18.65 -1.82 -19.68
N GLN A 133 17.51 -1.14 -19.68
CA GLN A 133 16.29 -1.49 -18.91
C GLN A 133 16.45 -1.45 -17.37
N GLU A 134 17.55 -0.87 -16.86
CA GLU A 134 17.75 -0.56 -15.45
C GLU A 134 17.63 0.95 -15.24
N TYR A 135 16.61 1.39 -14.50
CA TYR A 135 16.28 2.81 -14.36
C TYR A 135 16.41 3.33 -12.92
N ILE A 136 16.68 2.43 -11.96
CA ILE A 136 16.78 2.79 -10.54
C ILE A 136 18.24 2.93 -10.12
N ASP A 137 19.02 1.87 -10.33
CA ASP A 137 20.43 1.81 -9.92
C ASP A 137 21.33 2.25 -11.09
N VAL A 138 21.09 3.47 -11.60
CA VAL A 138 21.84 4.01 -12.74
C VAL A 138 23.12 4.67 -12.28
N GLU A 139 24.25 4.24 -12.84
CA GLU A 139 25.52 4.90 -12.62
C GLU A 139 25.50 6.33 -13.16
N ILE A 140 25.93 7.31 -12.35
CA ILE A 140 26.00 8.74 -12.69
C ILE A 140 26.89 8.96 -13.93
N SER A 141 27.89 8.10 -14.15
CA SER A 141 28.75 8.08 -15.32
C SER A 141 28.00 7.83 -16.64
N ASN A 142 26.87 7.15 -16.60
CA ASN A 142 26.01 6.93 -17.76
C ASN A 142 25.15 8.18 -18.06
N ARG A 143 25.83 9.26 -18.50
CA ARG A 143 25.19 10.57 -18.73
C ARG A 143 24.01 10.51 -19.70
N MET A 144 24.03 9.62 -20.67
CA MET A 144 22.97 9.50 -21.68
C MET A 144 21.68 8.95 -21.05
N CYS A 145 21.79 7.89 -20.23
CA CYS A 145 20.65 7.37 -19.45
C CYS A 145 20.14 8.41 -18.47
N VAL A 146 21.01 9.04 -17.69
CA VAL A 146 20.61 10.08 -16.71
C VAL A 146 19.84 11.22 -17.38
N LYS A 147 20.27 11.68 -18.57
CA LYS A 147 19.58 12.71 -19.33
C LYS A 147 18.17 12.27 -19.74
N ASP A 148 18.02 11.06 -20.28
CA ASP A 148 16.70 10.55 -20.67
C ASP A 148 15.77 10.43 -19.47
N LEU A 149 16.27 9.91 -18.32
CA LEU A 149 15.48 9.83 -17.06
C LEU A 149 15.11 11.20 -16.52
N GLN A 150 15.96 12.21 -16.65
CA GLN A 150 15.63 13.57 -16.29
C GLN A 150 14.49 14.10 -17.17
N THR A 151 14.56 13.94 -18.50
CA THR A 151 13.49 14.34 -19.41
C THR A 151 12.17 13.63 -19.09
N ILE A 152 12.21 12.33 -18.79
CA ILE A 152 11.03 11.56 -18.34
C ILE A 152 10.46 12.14 -17.05
N SER A 153 11.32 12.47 -16.09
CA SER A 153 10.90 13.09 -14.83
C SER A 153 10.21 14.44 -15.05
N GLU A 154 10.73 15.26 -15.96
CA GLU A 154 10.11 16.55 -16.33
C GLU A 154 8.74 16.36 -17.00
N CYS A 155 8.60 15.40 -17.92
CA CYS A 155 7.32 15.07 -18.58
C CYS A 155 6.26 14.60 -17.60
N THR A 156 6.65 13.97 -16.50
CA THR A 156 5.73 13.33 -15.54
C THR A 156 5.59 14.07 -14.22
N ALA A 157 6.26 15.22 -14.04
CA ALA A 157 6.35 15.96 -12.79
C ALA A 157 4.97 16.40 -12.22
N HIS A 158 4.00 16.65 -13.08
CA HIS A 158 2.67 17.10 -12.70
C HIS A 158 1.59 16.01 -12.82
N ILE A 159 2.00 14.74 -12.83
CA ILE A 159 1.07 13.60 -12.82
C ILE A 159 0.81 13.18 -11.36
N ASN A 160 -0.46 12.97 -11.02
CA ASN A 160 -0.81 12.42 -9.72
C ASN A 160 -0.41 10.94 -9.65
N THR A 161 0.54 10.61 -8.79
CA THR A 161 1.06 9.24 -8.68
C THR A 161 0.07 8.25 -8.10
N MET A 162 -0.90 8.71 -7.31
CA MET A 162 -1.91 7.83 -6.71
C MET A 162 -2.95 7.36 -7.73
N ARG A 163 -3.24 8.21 -8.73
CA ARG A 163 -4.09 7.89 -9.87
C ARG A 163 -3.84 8.91 -10.99
N ILE A 164 -3.32 8.46 -12.11
CA ILE A 164 -2.93 9.36 -13.21
C ILE A 164 -4.08 10.18 -13.82
N LEU A 165 -5.34 9.77 -13.59
CA LEU A 165 -6.54 10.48 -14.05
C LEU A 165 -7.04 11.54 -13.05
N GLU A 166 -6.44 11.63 -11.86
CA GLU A 166 -6.77 12.69 -10.90
C GLU A 166 -5.93 13.94 -11.16
N PRO A 167 -6.47 15.12 -10.85
CA PRO A 167 -5.69 16.33 -10.89
C PRO A 167 -4.42 16.23 -10.01
N TYR A 168 -3.35 16.81 -10.49
CA TYR A 168 -2.17 17.02 -9.67
C TYR A 168 -2.48 18.08 -8.60
N CYS A 169 -2.29 17.70 -7.35
CA CYS A 169 -2.49 18.61 -6.22
C CYS A 169 -1.13 18.86 -5.56
N PRO A 170 -0.61 20.08 -5.53
CA PRO A 170 0.63 20.41 -4.82
C PRO A 170 0.58 19.93 -3.38
N SER A 171 1.68 19.35 -2.89
CA SER A 171 1.75 18.76 -1.53
C SER A 171 1.87 19.78 -0.41
N GLU A 172 2.07 21.05 -0.72
CA GLU A 172 2.20 22.09 0.27
C GLU A 172 0.84 22.48 0.84
N LEU A 173 0.58 22.04 2.07
CA LEU A 173 -0.47 22.62 2.90
C LEU A 173 -0.01 24.05 3.23
N PRO A 174 -0.82 25.07 2.95
CA PRO A 174 -0.49 26.42 3.33
C PRO A 174 -0.34 26.51 4.85
N ASN A 175 0.51 27.40 5.29
CA ASN A 175 0.71 27.71 6.69
C ASN A 175 -0.60 28.27 7.29
N VAL A 176 -1.40 27.43 7.91
CA VAL A 176 -2.71 27.76 8.52
C VAL A 176 -2.59 28.92 9.52
N ARG A 177 -1.39 29.20 10.04
CA ARG A 177 -1.14 30.32 10.96
C ARG A 177 -1.33 31.69 10.35
N LYS A 178 -1.18 31.85 9.02
CA LYS A 178 -1.34 33.14 8.34
C LYS A 178 -2.79 33.52 8.12
N TYR A 179 -3.69 32.54 8.10
CA TYR A 179 -5.12 32.76 7.79
C TYR A 179 -5.99 33.07 9.04
N LEU A 180 -5.52 32.68 10.23
CA LEU A 180 -6.26 32.94 11.49
C LEU A 180 -6.00 34.33 12.06
N LEU A 181 -5.06 35.11 11.51
CA LEU A 181 -4.74 36.46 11.92
C LEU A 181 -5.26 37.46 10.86
N GLY A 182 -6.58 37.45 10.64
CA GLY A 182 -7.25 38.30 9.67
C GLY A 182 -6.73 39.73 9.59
N THR A 183 -6.10 40.05 8.47
CA THR A 183 -6.09 41.40 7.93
C THR A 183 -6.88 41.37 6.63
N HIS A 184 -8.05 41.99 6.68
CA HIS A 184 -8.82 42.33 5.50
C HIS A 184 -7.96 43.19 4.58
N GLU A 185 -7.64 42.67 3.40
CA GLU A 185 -7.66 43.39 2.13
C GLU A 185 -7.12 42.44 1.05
N ASP A 186 -7.85 42.46 -0.07
CA ASP A 186 -7.65 41.79 -1.35
C ASP A 186 -8.34 40.45 -1.56
N SER A 187 -9.47 40.62 -2.13
CA SER A 187 -10.30 39.65 -2.83
C SER A 187 -9.58 38.97 -4.00
N LEU A 188 -9.91 37.71 -4.22
CA LEU A 188 -9.86 37.00 -5.49
C LEU A 188 -8.52 36.42 -5.97
N HIS A 189 -7.75 35.78 -5.10
CA HIS A 189 -6.98 34.60 -5.53
C HIS A 189 -7.10 33.52 -4.46
N LEU A 190 -8.14 32.72 -4.57
CA LEU A 190 -8.41 31.50 -3.76
C LEU A 190 -7.39 30.37 -4.02
N SER A 191 -6.17 30.69 -4.51
CA SER A 191 -5.16 29.71 -4.89
C SER A 191 -4.12 29.37 -3.80
N ASP A 192 -4.05 30.11 -2.69
CA ASP A 192 -2.86 30.04 -1.84
C ASP A 192 -3.12 29.59 -0.39
N GLY A 193 -4.05 28.68 -0.15
CA GLY A 193 -4.26 28.38 1.26
C GLY A 193 -4.83 27.01 1.62
N TYR A 194 -5.78 26.47 0.91
CA TYR A 194 -6.39 25.19 1.22
C TYR A 194 -6.30 24.25 0.02
N PRO A 195 -6.14 22.92 0.26
CA PRO A 195 -6.26 21.95 -0.82
C PRO A 195 -7.61 22.15 -1.52
N GLN A 196 -7.61 22.24 -2.84
CA GLN A 196 -8.83 22.43 -3.59
C GLN A 196 -9.82 21.29 -3.29
N PHE A 197 -11.11 21.63 -3.16
CA PHE A 197 -12.18 20.66 -3.07
C PHE A 197 -12.10 19.71 -4.28
N GLY A 198 -12.08 18.40 -4.03
CA GLY A 198 -11.83 17.39 -5.05
C GLY A 198 -10.39 16.90 -5.15
N CYS A 199 -9.42 17.62 -4.58
CA CYS A 199 -8.05 17.11 -4.40
C CYS A 199 -7.98 16.10 -3.27
N ARG A 200 -7.24 15.00 -3.46
CA ARG A 200 -7.01 14.00 -2.41
C ARG A 200 -6.38 14.61 -1.15
N ASN A 201 -5.53 15.60 -1.30
CA ASN A 201 -4.91 16.34 -0.19
C ASN A 201 -5.94 17.03 0.71
N TYR A 202 -7.10 17.42 0.19
CA TYR A 202 -8.20 17.96 1.01
C TYR A 202 -8.72 16.95 2.02
N TYR A 203 -8.93 15.70 1.60
CA TYR A 203 -9.36 14.63 2.52
C TYR A 203 -8.29 14.30 3.56
N CYS A 204 -7.01 14.32 3.17
CA CYS A 204 -5.90 14.17 4.10
C CYS A 204 -5.87 15.29 5.14
N TYR A 205 -6.15 16.51 4.72
CA TYR A 205 -6.28 17.66 5.63
C TYR A 205 -7.47 17.48 6.59
N LEU A 206 -8.64 17.07 6.12
CA LEU A 206 -9.78 16.78 6.98
C LEU A 206 -9.47 15.68 7.99
N CYS A 207 -8.76 14.62 7.59
CA CYS A 207 -8.29 13.58 8.51
C CYS A 207 -7.37 14.15 9.61
N LYS A 208 -6.46 15.07 9.23
CA LYS A 208 -5.58 15.76 10.18
C LYS A 208 -6.38 16.58 11.19
N VAL A 209 -7.33 17.40 10.70
CA VAL A 209 -8.20 18.20 11.56
C VAL A 209 -8.98 17.31 12.53
N TRP A 210 -9.63 16.27 12.03
CA TRP A 210 -10.40 15.32 12.81
C TRP A 210 -9.55 14.59 13.85
N ALA A 211 -8.39 14.05 13.47
CA ALA A 211 -7.52 13.29 14.38
C ALA A 211 -6.81 14.18 15.41
N THR A 212 -6.69 15.49 15.16
CA THR A 212 -6.11 16.45 16.08
C THR A 212 -7.16 17.01 17.06
N ASP A 213 -8.45 16.89 16.76
CA ASP A 213 -9.53 17.39 17.61
C ASP A 213 -9.55 16.69 18.98
N ILE A 214 -9.61 17.50 20.05
CA ILE A 214 -9.53 17.01 21.43
C ILE A 214 -10.73 16.12 21.79
N SER A 215 -11.92 16.40 21.26
CA SER A 215 -13.12 15.61 21.51
C SER A 215 -13.02 14.23 20.89
N VAL A 216 -12.46 14.15 19.67
CA VAL A 216 -12.17 12.89 18.97
C VAL A 216 -11.12 12.09 19.72
N GLN A 217 -10.02 12.72 20.12
CA GLN A 217 -8.96 12.06 20.90
C GLN A 217 -9.51 11.51 22.22
N LYS A 218 -10.39 12.25 22.89
CA LYS A 218 -11.06 11.80 24.12
C LYS A 218 -11.99 10.61 23.86
N ALA A 219 -12.78 10.66 22.78
CA ALA A 219 -13.70 9.57 22.41
C ALA A 219 -12.93 8.28 22.04
N LEU A 220 -11.76 8.42 21.43
CA LEU A 220 -10.85 7.32 21.09
C LEU A 220 -9.96 6.87 22.26
N HIS A 221 -10.17 7.43 23.47
CA HIS A 221 -9.37 7.15 24.67
C HIS A 221 -7.87 7.39 24.51
N ILE A 222 -7.49 8.34 23.65
CA ILE A 222 -6.09 8.74 23.47
C ILE A 222 -5.64 9.49 24.74
N ARG A 223 -4.48 9.12 25.25
CA ARG A 223 -3.94 9.75 26.45
C ARG A 223 -3.66 11.24 26.21
N LYS A 224 -4.28 12.10 27.04
CA LYS A 224 -4.13 13.56 26.94
C LYS A 224 -2.65 13.99 26.95
N GLY A 225 -2.29 14.89 26.04
CA GLY A 225 -0.95 15.47 25.93
C GLY A 225 0.10 14.61 25.23
N THR A 226 -0.29 13.44 24.69
CA THR A 226 0.65 12.59 23.93
C THR A 226 0.84 13.05 22.49
N ILE A 227 -0.21 13.63 21.90
CA ILE A 227 -0.19 14.12 20.51
C ILE A 227 -0.68 15.57 20.52
N LYS A 228 0.19 16.49 20.07
CA LYS A 228 -0.17 17.90 19.87
C LYS A 228 -0.86 18.09 18.52
N GLU A 229 -0.35 17.42 17.49
CA GLU A 229 -0.82 17.51 16.12
C GLU A 229 -0.66 16.13 15.47
N TRP A 230 -1.71 15.64 14.85
CA TRP A 230 -1.64 14.40 14.09
C TRP A 230 -1.08 14.66 12.68
N VAL A 231 -0.13 13.85 12.25
CA VAL A 231 0.50 13.93 10.92
C VAL A 231 0.35 12.60 10.22
N ARG A 232 -0.19 12.57 9.00
CA ARG A 232 -0.45 11.32 8.25
C ARG A 232 0.81 10.53 7.93
N CYS A 233 1.89 11.20 7.52
CA CYS A 233 3.16 10.57 7.16
C CYS A 233 4.29 11.21 7.96
N ASN A 234 4.78 10.50 8.98
CA ASN A 234 5.89 11.01 9.80
C ASN A 234 7.24 10.56 9.24
N LYS A 235 7.91 11.48 8.59
CA LYS A 235 9.26 11.26 8.07
C LYS A 235 10.35 11.21 9.16
N SER A 236 10.01 11.56 10.42
CA SER A 236 10.96 11.50 11.54
C SER A 236 10.95 10.15 12.27
N MET A 237 10.17 9.17 11.80
CA MET A 237 10.16 7.83 12.36
C MET A 237 11.48 7.12 12.00
N ASP A 238 12.13 6.56 13.01
CA ASP A 238 13.34 5.73 12.84
C ASP A 238 12.90 4.33 12.36
N TYR A 239 12.70 4.22 11.04
CA TYR A 239 12.25 3.00 10.38
C TYR A 239 13.39 2.36 9.60
N ASP A 240 13.70 1.12 9.93
CA ASP A 240 14.71 0.31 9.26
C ASP A 240 14.05 -0.53 8.15
N TYR A 241 14.42 -0.27 6.89
CA TYR A 241 13.98 -1.03 5.72
C TYR A 241 14.84 -2.29 5.59
N ASP A 242 14.71 -3.19 6.58
CA ASP A 242 15.59 -4.35 6.77
C ASP A 242 15.25 -5.55 5.87
N VAL A 243 14.22 -5.45 5.02
CA VAL A 243 13.85 -6.46 4.03
C VAL A 243 13.92 -5.86 2.61
N ALA A 244 14.88 -6.30 1.81
CA ALA A 244 15.05 -5.78 0.45
C ALA A 244 13.97 -6.28 -0.54
N SER A 245 13.45 -7.48 -0.36
CA SER A 245 12.46 -8.11 -1.23
C SER A 245 11.68 -9.20 -0.51
N VAL A 246 10.40 -9.32 -0.84
CA VAL A 246 9.51 -10.37 -0.32
C VAL A 246 9.06 -11.37 -1.39
N VAL A 247 9.65 -11.33 -2.58
CA VAL A 247 9.30 -12.23 -3.70
C VAL A 247 9.46 -13.71 -3.29
N SER A 248 10.51 -14.05 -2.56
CA SER A 248 10.74 -15.41 -2.06
C SER A 248 9.67 -15.87 -1.04
N TYR A 249 9.12 -14.94 -0.25
CA TYR A 249 8.02 -15.24 0.67
C TYR A 249 6.75 -15.65 -0.10
N HIS A 250 6.44 -14.95 -1.19
CA HIS A 250 5.31 -15.33 -2.05
C HIS A 250 5.47 -16.74 -2.62
N LEU A 251 6.66 -17.08 -3.11
CA LEU A 251 6.95 -18.42 -3.62
C LEU A 251 6.80 -19.48 -2.53
N CYS A 252 7.35 -19.23 -1.36
CA CYS A 252 7.24 -20.13 -0.21
C CYS A 252 5.77 -20.37 0.20
N LEU A 253 4.98 -19.30 0.31
CA LEU A 253 3.56 -19.39 0.68
C LEU A 253 2.73 -20.11 -0.40
N ASN A 254 3.01 -19.86 -1.68
CA ASN A 254 2.37 -20.56 -2.77
C ASN A 254 2.68 -22.06 -2.76
N THR A 255 3.95 -22.43 -2.57
CA THR A 255 4.38 -23.85 -2.46
C THR A 255 3.70 -24.58 -1.28
N ARG A 256 3.37 -23.87 -0.22
CA ARG A 256 2.61 -24.40 0.94
C ARG A 256 1.10 -24.44 0.71
N GLY A 257 0.63 -24.02 -0.45
CA GLY A 257 -0.80 -24.07 -0.83
C GLY A 257 -1.66 -22.95 -0.24
N TYR A 258 -1.07 -21.87 0.30
CA TYR A 258 -1.85 -20.71 0.74
C TYR A 258 -2.40 -19.94 -0.44
N ARG A 259 -3.69 -19.61 -0.36
CA ARG A 259 -4.35 -18.81 -1.39
C ARG A 259 -3.82 -17.38 -1.39
N ALA A 260 -3.61 -16.83 -2.56
CA ALA A 260 -3.22 -15.43 -2.73
C ALA A 260 -4.14 -14.71 -3.73
N LEU A 261 -4.59 -13.51 -3.37
CA LEU A 261 -5.17 -12.55 -4.30
C LEU A 261 -4.29 -11.31 -4.33
N ILE A 262 -3.63 -11.09 -5.45
CA ILE A 262 -2.86 -9.89 -5.72
C ILE A 262 -3.68 -9.07 -6.72
N TYR A 263 -3.91 -7.79 -6.44
CA TYR A 263 -4.65 -6.94 -7.36
C TYR A 263 -4.02 -5.55 -7.49
N SER A 264 -4.22 -4.92 -8.63
CA SER A 264 -3.66 -3.59 -8.93
C SER A 264 -4.69 -2.73 -9.65
N GLY A 265 -4.84 -1.48 -9.23
CA GLY A 265 -5.49 -0.47 -10.04
C GLY A 265 -4.63 -0.16 -11.27
N ASP A 266 -5.22 -0.16 -12.44
CA ASP A 266 -4.48 0.00 -13.70
C ASP A 266 -4.02 1.45 -13.98
N HIS A 267 -4.52 2.42 -13.19
CA HIS A 267 -4.14 3.84 -13.23
C HIS A 267 -3.25 4.27 -12.05
N ASP A 268 -2.70 3.30 -11.30
CA ASP A 268 -1.73 3.54 -10.23
C ASP A 268 -0.32 3.73 -10.81
N LEU A 269 0.31 4.87 -10.47
CA LEU A 269 1.69 5.17 -10.80
C LEU A 269 2.62 5.00 -9.59
N ALA A 270 2.10 4.96 -8.37
CA ALA A 270 2.92 4.72 -7.18
C ALA A 270 3.51 3.31 -7.19
N VAL A 271 2.66 2.29 -7.42
CA VAL A 271 3.03 0.88 -7.62
C VAL A 271 2.28 0.35 -8.84
N THR A 272 2.94 0.35 -9.98
CA THR A 272 2.29 0.01 -11.26
C THR A 272 1.92 -1.46 -11.35
N TYR A 273 0.82 -1.77 -12.04
CA TYR A 273 0.42 -3.16 -12.30
C TYR A 273 1.50 -3.96 -13.04
N GLY A 274 2.30 -3.29 -13.89
CA GLY A 274 3.40 -3.92 -14.63
C GLY A 274 4.53 -4.40 -13.74
N GLY A 275 4.83 -3.68 -12.65
CA GLY A 275 5.79 -4.12 -11.63
C GLY A 275 5.27 -5.36 -10.90
N THR A 276 3.99 -5.33 -10.51
CA THR A 276 3.31 -6.46 -9.88
C THR A 276 3.32 -7.69 -10.80
N GLU A 277 2.96 -7.52 -12.07
CA GLU A 277 3.01 -8.63 -13.04
C GLU A 277 4.43 -9.17 -13.24
N SER A 278 5.44 -8.30 -13.22
CA SER A 278 6.85 -8.68 -13.42
C SER A 278 7.36 -9.57 -12.29
N TRP A 279 7.13 -9.22 -11.02
CA TRP A 279 7.56 -10.09 -9.94
C TRP A 279 6.75 -11.38 -9.86
N ILE A 280 5.44 -11.37 -10.21
CA ILE A 280 4.64 -12.59 -10.29
C ILE A 280 5.21 -13.53 -11.37
N LYS A 281 5.57 -13.01 -12.55
CA LYS A 281 6.22 -13.79 -13.61
C LYS A 281 7.54 -14.40 -13.16
N SER A 282 8.30 -13.70 -12.31
CA SER A 282 9.56 -14.22 -11.78
C SER A 282 9.40 -15.42 -10.83
N LEU A 283 8.20 -15.66 -10.28
CA LEU A 283 7.88 -16.84 -9.50
C LEU A 283 7.80 -18.12 -10.33
N ASN A 284 7.73 -17.98 -11.67
CA ASN A 284 7.64 -19.09 -12.63
C ASN A 284 6.51 -20.11 -12.31
N LEU A 285 5.37 -19.60 -11.87
CA LEU A 285 4.19 -20.41 -11.58
C LEU A 285 3.50 -20.82 -12.87
N SER A 286 2.93 -22.04 -12.92
CA SER A 286 2.09 -22.49 -14.04
C SER A 286 0.82 -21.65 -14.14
N ILE A 287 0.44 -21.26 -15.37
CA ILE A 287 -0.82 -20.57 -15.63
C ILE A 287 -1.93 -21.64 -15.70
N VAL A 288 -2.99 -21.44 -14.93
CA VAL A 288 -4.17 -22.33 -14.89
C VAL A 288 -5.32 -21.73 -15.71
N ASP A 289 -5.54 -20.41 -15.57
CA ASP A 289 -6.53 -19.66 -16.36
C ASP A 289 -5.85 -18.38 -16.84
N ASP A 290 -5.76 -18.21 -18.16
CA ASP A 290 -4.97 -17.12 -18.75
C ASP A 290 -5.73 -15.80 -18.71
N TRP A 291 -5.05 -14.75 -19.13
CA TRP A 291 -5.49 -13.37 -19.09
C TRP A 291 -6.86 -13.19 -19.74
N ARG A 292 -7.88 -12.86 -18.96
CA ARG A 292 -9.23 -12.64 -19.43
C ARG A 292 -9.93 -11.52 -18.66
N PRO A 293 -10.95 -10.89 -19.25
CA PRO A 293 -11.76 -9.92 -18.54
C PRO A 293 -12.59 -10.59 -17.44
N TRP A 294 -12.76 -9.88 -16.32
CA TRP A 294 -13.76 -10.18 -15.32
C TRP A 294 -14.83 -9.08 -15.28
N ILE A 295 -16.07 -9.47 -15.02
CA ILE A 295 -17.25 -8.65 -15.30
C ILE A 295 -18.02 -8.34 -14.00
N VAL A 296 -18.45 -7.08 -13.86
CA VAL A 296 -19.41 -6.63 -12.84
C VAL A 296 -20.51 -5.86 -13.53
N ASP A 297 -21.76 -6.26 -13.30
CA ASP A 297 -22.97 -5.65 -13.90
C ASP A 297 -22.88 -5.48 -15.43
N GLY A 298 -22.41 -6.50 -16.11
CA GLY A 298 -22.26 -6.50 -17.56
C GLY A 298 -21.13 -5.65 -18.12
N GLN A 299 -20.29 -5.05 -17.26
CA GLN A 299 -19.15 -4.23 -17.67
C GLN A 299 -17.83 -4.89 -17.28
N VAL A 300 -16.80 -4.70 -18.13
CA VAL A 300 -15.44 -5.12 -17.81
C VAL A 300 -14.93 -4.33 -16.60
N ALA A 301 -14.76 -5.02 -15.48
CA ALA A 301 -14.25 -4.46 -14.24
C ALA A 301 -12.71 -4.47 -14.14
N GLY A 302 -12.08 -5.33 -14.93
CA GLY A 302 -10.64 -5.50 -15.04
C GLY A 302 -10.29 -6.79 -15.75
N TYR A 303 -9.08 -7.25 -15.55
CA TYR A 303 -8.55 -8.48 -16.13
C TYR A 303 -7.97 -9.35 -15.03
N SER A 304 -8.01 -10.66 -15.19
CA SER A 304 -7.46 -11.61 -14.22
C SER A 304 -6.68 -12.72 -14.88
N ARG A 305 -5.76 -13.31 -14.14
CA ARG A 305 -5.01 -14.51 -14.46
C ARG A 305 -4.89 -15.37 -13.22
N GLU A 306 -5.13 -16.67 -13.35
CA GLU A 306 -4.94 -17.61 -12.26
C GLU A 306 -3.71 -18.48 -12.51
N TYR A 307 -2.95 -18.66 -11.46
CA TYR A 307 -1.75 -19.48 -11.45
C TYR A 307 -1.93 -20.68 -10.51
N GLY A 308 -1.05 -21.64 -10.62
CA GLY A 308 -1.02 -22.82 -9.77
C GLY A 308 -1.08 -22.51 -8.29
N ASN A 309 -1.62 -23.45 -7.51
CA ASN A 309 -1.79 -23.36 -6.06
C ASN A 309 -2.66 -22.15 -5.59
N ASN A 310 -3.72 -21.84 -6.37
CA ASN A 310 -4.70 -20.80 -6.04
C ASN A 310 -4.09 -19.39 -5.88
N PHE A 311 -3.14 -19.03 -6.73
CA PHE A 311 -2.59 -17.70 -6.80
C PHE A 311 -3.29 -16.93 -7.93
N THR A 312 -3.98 -15.85 -7.59
CA THR A 312 -4.75 -15.02 -8.52
C THR A 312 -4.12 -13.64 -8.62
N PHE A 313 -3.90 -13.16 -9.84
CA PHE A 313 -3.60 -11.75 -10.12
C PHE A 313 -4.78 -11.11 -10.85
N ALA A 314 -5.17 -9.89 -10.44
CA ALA A 314 -6.22 -9.13 -11.08
C ALA A 314 -5.88 -7.65 -11.22
N THR A 315 -6.26 -7.03 -12.34
CA THR A 315 -6.33 -5.57 -12.45
C THR A 315 -7.74 -5.09 -12.17
N VAL A 316 -7.87 -3.84 -11.72
CA VAL A 316 -9.16 -3.16 -11.56
C VAL A 316 -9.16 -1.90 -12.42
N LYS A 317 -10.03 -1.90 -13.43
CA LYS A 317 -10.09 -0.86 -14.47
C LYS A 317 -10.45 0.50 -13.91
N GLY A 318 -9.63 1.50 -14.20
CA GLY A 318 -9.82 2.89 -13.79
C GLY A 318 -9.56 3.15 -12.31
N ALA A 319 -9.00 2.18 -11.58
CA ALA A 319 -8.62 2.36 -10.18
C ALA A 319 -7.18 2.89 -10.07
N GLY A 320 -6.92 3.64 -9.00
CA GLY A 320 -5.59 4.07 -8.60
C GLY A 320 -5.01 3.23 -7.46
N HIS A 321 -4.10 3.83 -6.68
CA HIS A 321 -3.28 3.17 -5.67
C HIS A 321 -4.10 2.47 -4.57
N THR A 322 -5.12 3.12 -4.01
CA THR A 322 -6.04 2.48 -3.06
C THR A 322 -7.28 2.02 -3.83
N THR A 323 -7.18 0.88 -4.51
CA THR A 323 -8.20 0.37 -5.44
C THR A 323 -9.63 0.40 -4.90
N PRO A 324 -9.95 -0.01 -3.64
CA PRO A 324 -11.30 0.04 -3.11
C PRO A 324 -11.87 1.45 -2.93
N GLU A 325 -11.01 2.45 -2.79
CA GLU A 325 -11.44 3.86 -2.68
C GLU A 325 -11.96 4.39 -4.02
N TYR A 326 -11.35 3.96 -5.13
CA TYR A 326 -11.71 4.40 -6.48
C TYR A 326 -12.82 3.57 -7.11
N LYS A 327 -12.83 2.27 -6.82
CA LYS A 327 -13.74 1.28 -7.41
C LYS A 327 -14.31 0.35 -6.33
N PRO A 328 -15.10 0.89 -5.38
CA PRO A 328 -15.58 0.12 -4.23
C PRO A 328 -16.46 -1.07 -4.62
N LYS A 329 -17.32 -0.92 -5.63
CA LYS A 329 -18.23 -1.96 -6.09
C LYS A 329 -17.47 -3.13 -6.73
N GLU A 330 -16.57 -2.82 -7.65
CA GLU A 330 -15.74 -3.79 -8.33
C GLU A 330 -14.82 -4.52 -7.32
N SER A 331 -14.18 -3.77 -6.43
CA SER A 331 -13.31 -4.33 -5.39
C SER A 331 -14.07 -5.25 -4.43
N PHE A 332 -15.28 -4.88 -4.02
CA PHE A 332 -16.12 -5.72 -3.19
C PHE A 332 -16.57 -6.99 -3.93
N SER A 333 -16.94 -6.88 -5.21
CA SER A 333 -17.30 -8.03 -6.04
C SER A 333 -16.12 -9.00 -6.20
N MET A 334 -14.92 -8.49 -6.49
CA MET A 334 -13.67 -9.25 -6.57
C MET A 334 -13.41 -10.00 -5.26
N PHE A 335 -13.41 -9.28 -4.14
CA PHE A 335 -13.21 -9.87 -2.81
C PHE A 335 -14.25 -10.95 -2.51
N LYS A 336 -15.54 -10.67 -2.72
CA LYS A 336 -16.64 -11.62 -2.46
C LYS A 336 -16.48 -12.90 -3.27
N ARG A 337 -16.19 -12.79 -4.57
CA ARG A 337 -15.98 -13.97 -5.43
C ARG A 337 -14.78 -14.76 -4.97
N TRP A 338 -13.65 -14.10 -4.78
CA TRP A 338 -12.41 -14.78 -4.39
C TRP A 338 -12.55 -15.49 -3.03
N ILE A 339 -13.12 -14.84 -2.00
CA ILE A 339 -13.27 -15.45 -0.67
C ILE A 339 -14.22 -16.67 -0.73
N SER A 340 -15.24 -16.63 -1.58
CA SER A 340 -16.19 -17.71 -1.81
C SER A 340 -15.73 -18.75 -2.84
N GLN A 341 -14.48 -18.69 -3.29
CA GLN A 341 -13.89 -19.59 -4.29
C GLN A 341 -14.66 -19.61 -5.62
N GLN A 342 -15.23 -18.49 -5.99
CA GLN A 342 -15.87 -18.28 -7.29
C GLN A 342 -14.90 -17.62 -8.26
N PRO A 343 -14.95 -17.91 -9.56
CA PRO A 343 -14.15 -17.22 -10.57
C PRO A 343 -14.39 -15.70 -10.56
N LEU A 344 -13.34 -14.94 -10.87
CA LEU A 344 -13.47 -13.50 -11.08
C LEU A 344 -14.16 -13.20 -12.41
#